data_0c3aa991c3ef82b871e8fab2097193ee
#
_entry.id   0c3aa991c3ef82b871e8fab2097193ee
#
_cell.length_a   1.000
_cell.length_b   1.000
_cell.length_c   1.000
_cell.angle_alpha   90.00
_cell.angle_beta   90.00
_cell.angle_gamma   90.00
#
_symmetry.space_group_name_H-M   'P 1'
#
loop_
_entity.id
_entity.type
_entity.pdbx_description
1 polymer ?
#
loop_
_entity_poly.entity_id
_entity_poly.type
_entity_poly.pdbx_seq_one_letter_code
_entity_poly.pdbx_strand_id
1 'polypeptide(L)'
;MAVRSTHRLRSLTLISAAGIHVKGVPKADIFMIDPEEQARLAYADPKKGAEAAERVGADKYQDLAILNRIASARFGWQPRFFNPRLERWLHRVKVPTQIIWGDGDRIIPPAYAEALHRLIPGSTLTMIPDAGHLPHLERTPAVTQAMQSFLRN
;
A
#
# COMPACT_ATOMS: atom_id res chain seq x y z
N MET A 1 5.84 7.17 -12.71
CA MET A 1 5.17 7.49 -13.99
C MET A 1 4.41 8.81 -13.85
N ALA A 2 3.37 8.94 -13.04
CA ALA A 2 2.50 10.12 -12.92
C ALA A 2 3.23 11.46 -12.64
N VAL A 3 4.32 11.45 -11.89
CA VAL A 3 5.14 12.65 -11.63
C VAL A 3 5.97 13.12 -12.83
N ARG A 4 6.18 12.27 -13.84
CA ARG A 4 6.93 12.62 -15.06
C ARG A 4 6.01 13.05 -16.18
N SER A 5 4.88 12.37 -16.32
CA SER A 5 3.89 12.65 -17.36
C SER A 5 2.54 12.06 -16.98
N THR A 6 1.49 12.82 -17.22
CA THR A 6 0.10 12.42 -16.96
C THR A 6 -0.71 12.26 -18.24
N HIS A 7 -0.14 12.54 -19.42
CA HIS A 7 -0.89 12.58 -20.70
C HIS A 7 -1.60 11.26 -21.07
N ARG A 8 -1.17 10.13 -20.49
CA ARG A 8 -1.78 8.80 -20.72
C ARG A 8 -2.61 8.32 -19.52
N LEU A 9 -2.80 9.17 -18.52
CA LEU A 9 -3.54 8.83 -17.31
C LEU A 9 -4.82 9.67 -17.25
N ARG A 10 -5.95 9.02 -17.04
CA ARG A 10 -7.22 9.71 -16.74
C ARG A 10 -7.37 9.99 -15.27
N SER A 11 -6.95 9.04 -14.43
CA SER A 11 -6.99 9.14 -12.99
C SER A 11 -5.91 8.24 -12.36
N LEU A 12 -5.69 8.38 -11.06
CA LEU A 12 -4.76 7.57 -10.28
C LEU A 12 -5.44 7.11 -8.99
N THR A 13 -5.43 5.81 -8.71
CA THR A 13 -5.83 5.26 -7.41
C THR A 13 -4.62 4.63 -6.74
N LEU A 14 -4.34 5.04 -5.52
CA LEU A 14 -3.26 4.53 -4.67
C LEU A 14 -3.89 3.76 -3.50
N ILE A 15 -3.64 2.46 -3.41
CA ILE A 15 -4.13 1.61 -2.32
C ILE A 15 -2.93 1.15 -1.52
N SER A 16 -2.84 1.50 -0.24
CA SER A 16 -1.75 1.14 0.69
C SER A 16 -0.35 1.31 0.06
N ALA A 17 -0.14 2.43 -0.62
CA ALA A 17 0.97 2.61 -1.54
C ALA A 17 2.29 2.96 -0.83
N ALA A 18 3.36 2.24 -1.16
CA ALA A 18 4.72 2.63 -0.82
C ALA A 18 5.24 3.76 -1.73
N GLY A 19 6.40 4.31 -1.41
CA GLY A 19 7.11 5.25 -2.29
C GLY A 19 7.70 6.47 -1.60
N ILE A 20 7.18 6.88 -0.44
CA ILE A 20 7.68 7.98 0.38
C ILE A 20 8.25 7.48 1.71
N HIS A 21 8.93 8.37 2.42
CA HIS A 21 9.42 8.13 3.79
C HIS A 21 8.85 9.16 4.75
N VAL A 22 8.11 8.71 5.76
CA VAL A 22 7.57 9.59 6.81
C VAL A 22 8.50 9.51 8.01
N LYS A 23 9.18 10.60 8.32
CA LYS A 23 10.13 10.68 9.45
C LYS A 23 9.42 10.39 10.77
N GLY A 24 9.99 9.49 11.57
CA GLY A 24 9.43 9.12 12.86
C GLY A 24 8.29 8.09 12.81
N VAL A 25 7.88 7.65 11.62
CA VAL A 25 6.85 6.62 11.45
C VAL A 25 7.45 5.41 10.73
N PRO A 26 7.90 4.39 11.45
CA PRO A 26 8.49 3.21 10.84
C PRO A 26 7.44 2.39 10.07
N LYS A 27 7.84 1.83 8.94
CA LYS A 27 7.13 0.77 8.21
C LYS A 27 7.65 -0.59 8.68
N ALA A 28 6.85 -1.64 8.52
CA ALA A 28 7.36 -3.00 8.67
C ALA A 28 8.48 -3.25 7.63
N ASP A 29 9.62 -3.75 8.09
CA ASP A 29 10.69 -4.17 7.18
C ASP A 29 10.42 -5.61 6.73
N ILE A 30 9.72 -5.76 5.62
CA ILE A 30 9.33 -7.07 5.07
C ILE A 30 10.53 -7.95 4.68
N PHE A 31 11.74 -7.43 4.68
CA PHE A 31 12.95 -8.21 4.45
C PHE A 31 13.53 -8.79 5.74
N MET A 32 13.13 -8.25 6.89
CA MET A 32 13.62 -8.66 8.22
C MET A 32 12.64 -9.53 9.00
N ILE A 33 11.40 -9.66 8.52
CA ILE A 33 10.37 -10.53 9.07
C ILE A 33 10.13 -11.74 8.15
N ASP A 34 9.66 -12.84 8.71
CA ASP A 34 9.31 -14.01 7.90
C ASP A 34 8.00 -13.80 7.11
N PRO A 35 7.73 -14.61 6.08
CA PRO A 35 6.55 -14.47 5.25
C PRO A 35 5.23 -14.65 6.04
N GLU A 36 5.22 -15.49 7.06
CA GLU A 36 4.05 -15.73 7.93
C GLU A 36 3.76 -14.50 8.78
N GLU A 37 4.77 -13.88 9.37
CA GLU A 37 4.59 -12.63 10.14
C GLU A 37 4.16 -11.48 9.22
N GLN A 38 4.74 -11.38 8.03
CA GLN A 38 4.28 -10.43 7.02
C GLN A 38 2.79 -10.63 6.70
N ALA A 39 2.36 -11.89 6.52
CA ALA A 39 0.97 -12.20 6.27
C ALA A 39 0.06 -11.81 7.45
N ARG A 40 0.47 -12.07 8.70
CA ARG A 40 -0.26 -11.64 9.91
C ARG A 40 -0.39 -10.13 9.99
N LEU A 41 0.67 -9.40 9.68
CA LEU A 41 0.67 -7.93 9.72
C LEU A 41 -0.15 -7.29 8.61
N ALA A 42 -0.34 -7.99 7.48
CA ALA A 42 -1.07 -7.47 6.33
C ALA A 42 -2.59 -7.33 6.57
N TYR A 43 -3.15 -8.02 7.56
CA TYR A 43 -4.57 -8.00 7.89
C TYR A 43 -4.83 -7.29 9.22
N ALA A 44 -5.88 -6.49 9.31
CA ALA A 44 -6.35 -5.93 10.58
C ALA A 44 -7.01 -7.01 11.43
N ASP A 45 -7.78 -7.92 10.80
CA ASP A 45 -8.42 -9.07 11.46
C ASP A 45 -7.36 -10.13 11.82
N PRO A 46 -7.11 -10.42 13.12
CA PRO A 46 -6.12 -11.41 13.54
C PRO A 46 -6.40 -12.81 13.01
N LYS A 47 -7.68 -13.18 12.86
CA LYS A 47 -8.07 -14.51 12.35
C LYS A 47 -7.68 -14.65 10.89
N LYS A 48 -8.01 -13.65 10.06
CA LYS A 48 -7.62 -13.64 8.64
C LYS A 48 -6.10 -13.60 8.48
N GLY A 49 -5.42 -12.85 9.35
CA GLY A 49 -3.96 -12.81 9.39
C GLY A 49 -3.34 -14.18 9.72
N ALA A 50 -3.90 -14.92 10.67
CA ALA A 50 -3.46 -16.27 11.02
C ALA A 50 -3.70 -17.26 9.86
N GLU A 51 -4.90 -17.25 9.26
CA GLU A 51 -5.23 -18.07 8.10
C GLU A 51 -4.31 -17.78 6.89
N ALA A 52 -3.96 -16.51 6.68
CA ALA A 52 -3.03 -16.12 5.63
C ALA A 52 -1.61 -16.59 5.92
N ALA A 53 -1.15 -16.51 7.17
CA ALA A 53 0.17 -16.99 7.59
C ALA A 53 0.30 -18.50 7.42
N GLU A 54 -0.70 -19.28 7.86
CA GLU A 54 -0.74 -20.72 7.67
C GLU A 54 -0.68 -21.12 6.19
N ARG A 55 -1.39 -20.38 5.34
CA ARG A 55 -1.38 -20.60 3.90
C ARG A 55 0.01 -20.34 3.30
N VAL A 56 0.68 -19.28 3.70
CA VAL A 56 2.02 -18.91 3.20
C VAL A 56 3.07 -19.87 3.70
N GLY A 57 2.93 -20.39 4.93
CA GLY A 57 3.84 -21.36 5.52
C GLY A 57 3.70 -22.79 4.92
N ALA A 58 2.64 -23.07 4.17
CA ALA A 58 2.48 -24.37 3.54
C ALA A 58 3.51 -24.61 2.43
N ASP A 59 4.10 -25.82 2.36
CA ASP A 59 5.20 -26.17 1.47
C ASP A 59 4.99 -25.74 0.01
N LYS A 60 3.77 -25.91 -0.51
CA LYS A 60 3.42 -25.53 -1.88
C LYS A 60 3.58 -24.04 -2.21
N TYR A 61 3.70 -23.17 -1.22
CA TYR A 61 3.84 -21.72 -1.40
C TYR A 61 5.24 -21.20 -1.08
N GLN A 62 6.15 -22.02 -0.56
CA GLN A 62 7.50 -21.59 -0.16
C GLN A 62 8.31 -21.04 -1.34
N ASP A 63 8.30 -21.72 -2.48
CA ASP A 63 8.97 -21.24 -3.68
C ASP A 63 8.42 -19.89 -4.14
N LEU A 64 7.10 -19.73 -4.10
CA LEU A 64 6.45 -18.47 -4.47
C LEU A 64 6.82 -17.34 -3.49
N ALA A 65 6.90 -17.62 -2.20
CA ALA A 65 7.32 -16.66 -1.19
C ALA A 65 8.76 -16.18 -1.44
N ILE A 66 9.67 -17.12 -1.78
CA ILE A 66 11.06 -16.79 -2.13
C ILE A 66 11.12 -15.92 -3.40
N LEU A 67 10.41 -16.31 -4.46
CA LEU A 67 10.37 -15.55 -5.71
C LEU A 67 9.81 -14.14 -5.50
N ASN A 68 8.74 -14.00 -4.72
CA ASN A 68 8.16 -12.71 -4.36
C ASN A 68 9.15 -11.84 -3.57
N ARG A 69 9.91 -12.44 -2.65
CA ARG A 69 10.93 -11.74 -1.87
C ARG A 69 12.08 -11.24 -2.75
N ILE A 70 12.55 -12.07 -3.69
CA ILE A 70 13.56 -11.68 -4.69
C ILE A 70 13.04 -10.55 -5.57
N ALA A 71 11.82 -10.66 -6.10
CA ALA A 71 11.21 -9.62 -6.91
C ALA A 71 11.07 -8.31 -6.12
N SER A 72 10.59 -8.37 -4.88
CA SER A 72 10.47 -7.22 -3.98
C SER A 72 11.81 -6.56 -3.70
N ALA A 73 12.88 -7.35 -3.52
CA ALA A 73 14.22 -6.83 -3.29
C ALA A 73 14.76 -6.04 -4.49
N ARG A 74 14.45 -6.43 -5.72
CA ARG A 74 14.84 -5.68 -6.92
C ARG A 74 14.29 -4.26 -6.97
N PHE A 75 13.13 -4.01 -6.36
CA PHE A 75 12.46 -2.71 -6.37
C PHE A 75 12.60 -1.93 -5.07
N GLY A 76 12.76 -2.62 -3.95
CA GLY A 76 12.61 -2.02 -2.63
C GLY A 76 13.70 -2.32 -1.62
N TRP A 77 14.83 -2.93 -2.01
CA TRP A 77 15.90 -3.25 -1.06
C TRP A 77 16.58 -2.00 -0.52
N GLN A 78 17.00 -1.10 -1.38
CA GLN A 78 17.76 0.10 -1.00
C GLN A 78 17.36 1.29 -1.87
N PRO A 79 16.76 2.31 -1.30
CA PRO A 79 16.19 2.38 0.07
C PRO A 79 14.91 1.55 0.21
N ARG A 80 14.51 1.26 1.46
CA ARG A 80 13.37 0.39 1.78
C ARG A 80 12.04 0.93 1.25
N PHE A 81 11.63 0.48 0.04
CA PHE A 81 10.36 0.84 -0.61
C PHE A 81 10.03 2.33 -0.63
N PHE A 82 11.03 3.20 -0.80
CA PHE A 82 10.79 4.61 -1.06
C PHE A 82 11.82 5.20 -2.02
N ASN A 83 11.44 6.25 -2.70
CA ASN A 83 12.36 7.03 -3.52
C ASN A 83 12.58 8.40 -2.85
N PRO A 84 13.81 8.72 -2.40
CA PRO A 84 14.11 9.98 -1.70
C PRO A 84 13.78 11.25 -2.50
N ARG A 85 13.63 11.10 -3.83
CA ARG A 85 13.32 12.23 -4.72
C ARG A 85 11.82 12.34 -5.02
N LEU A 86 11.00 11.30 -4.71
CA LEU A 86 9.60 11.24 -5.12
C LEU A 86 8.77 12.36 -4.49
N GLU A 87 8.96 12.63 -3.20
CA GLU A 87 8.21 13.65 -2.46
C GLU A 87 8.29 15.03 -3.12
N ARG A 88 9.48 15.39 -3.63
CA ARG A 88 9.72 16.67 -4.34
C ARG A 88 8.90 16.82 -5.62
N TRP A 89 8.37 15.72 -6.17
CA TRP A 89 7.70 15.69 -7.46
C TRP A 89 6.22 15.34 -7.39
N LEU A 90 5.69 14.94 -6.22
CA LEU A 90 4.28 14.52 -6.07
C LEU A 90 3.30 15.66 -6.38
N HIS A 91 3.66 16.91 -6.14
CA HIS A 91 2.87 18.09 -6.52
C HIS A 91 2.64 18.22 -8.04
N ARG A 92 3.38 17.46 -8.86
CA ARG A 92 3.24 17.43 -10.33
C ARG A 92 2.17 16.46 -10.81
N VAL A 93 1.60 15.65 -9.93
CA VAL A 93 0.47 14.79 -10.27
C VAL A 93 -0.75 15.69 -10.45
N LYS A 94 -1.23 15.82 -11.70
CA LYS A 94 -2.33 16.73 -12.09
C LYS A 94 -3.61 16.02 -12.47
N VAL A 95 -3.61 14.69 -12.47
CA VAL A 95 -4.83 13.90 -12.71
C VAL A 95 -5.62 13.73 -11.41
N PRO A 96 -6.94 13.57 -11.48
CA PRO A 96 -7.73 13.16 -10.33
C PRO A 96 -7.08 11.98 -9.63
N THR A 97 -6.84 12.10 -8.33
CA THR A 97 -6.13 11.08 -7.56
C THR A 97 -6.92 10.69 -6.33
N GLN A 98 -7.11 9.40 -6.13
CA GLN A 98 -7.71 8.80 -4.94
C GLN A 98 -6.65 8.02 -4.17
N ILE A 99 -6.66 8.15 -2.85
CA ILE A 99 -5.84 7.39 -1.91
C ILE A 99 -6.81 6.59 -1.04
N ILE A 100 -6.65 5.26 -1.01
CA ILE A 100 -7.43 4.33 -0.19
C ILE A 100 -6.48 3.64 0.78
N TRP A 101 -6.86 3.57 2.07
CA TRP A 101 -6.00 2.97 3.08
C TRP A 101 -6.79 2.29 4.17
N GLY A 102 -6.32 1.16 4.68
CA GLY A 102 -6.87 0.56 5.88
C GLY A 102 -6.41 1.31 7.13
N ASP A 103 -7.30 1.57 8.07
CA ASP A 103 -6.98 2.26 9.33
C ASP A 103 -6.12 1.41 10.28
N GLY A 104 -6.15 0.09 10.11
CA GLY A 104 -5.33 -0.90 10.82
C GLY A 104 -4.10 -1.38 10.06
N ASP A 105 -3.60 -0.66 9.05
CA ASP A 105 -2.42 -1.07 8.28
C ASP A 105 -1.15 -1.06 9.14
N ARG A 106 -0.63 -2.26 9.42
CA ARG A 106 0.59 -2.49 10.21
C ARG A 106 1.84 -2.71 9.36
N ILE A 107 1.70 -2.82 8.03
CA ILE A 107 2.82 -2.86 7.08
C ILE A 107 3.28 -1.43 6.77
N ILE A 108 2.36 -0.59 6.31
CA ILE A 108 2.61 0.83 6.05
C ILE A 108 1.56 1.65 6.82
N PRO A 109 1.93 2.26 7.95
CA PRO A 109 0.97 2.95 8.81
C PRO A 109 0.14 4.02 8.12
N PRO A 110 -1.11 4.29 8.57
CA PRO A 110 -2.03 5.28 7.97
C PRO A 110 -1.45 6.69 7.81
N ALA A 111 -0.50 7.09 8.64
CA ALA A 111 0.23 8.36 8.51
C ALA A 111 0.89 8.56 7.12
N TYR A 112 1.18 7.47 6.41
CA TYR A 112 1.69 7.52 5.03
C TYR A 112 0.58 7.93 4.05
N ALA A 113 -0.65 7.51 4.26
CA ALA A 113 -1.81 7.95 3.46
C ALA A 113 -2.02 9.46 3.59
N GLU A 114 -2.00 9.96 4.83
CA GLU A 114 -2.11 11.39 5.12
C GLU A 114 -0.95 12.20 4.51
N ALA A 115 0.27 11.67 4.58
CA ALA A 115 1.43 12.30 3.97
C ALA A 115 1.30 12.37 2.44
N LEU A 116 0.88 11.28 1.78
CA LEU A 116 0.62 11.27 0.34
C LEU A 116 -0.50 12.26 -0.04
N HIS A 117 -1.57 12.33 0.76
CA HIS A 117 -2.66 13.26 0.53
C HIS A 117 -2.20 14.72 0.60
N ARG A 118 -1.35 15.07 1.57
CA ARG A 118 -0.75 16.41 1.65
C ARG A 118 0.17 16.72 0.47
N LEU A 119 0.90 15.72 -0.04
CA LEU A 119 1.90 15.89 -1.11
C LEU A 119 1.29 15.89 -2.52
N ILE A 120 0.08 15.37 -2.70
CA ILE A 120 -0.63 15.31 -3.99
C ILE A 120 -1.83 16.27 -3.93
N PRO A 121 -1.71 17.50 -4.42
CA PRO A 121 -2.79 18.48 -4.37
C PRO A 121 -4.04 18.01 -5.11
N GLY A 122 -5.20 18.20 -4.49
CA GLY A 122 -6.48 17.79 -5.08
C GLY A 122 -6.77 16.28 -5.02
N SER A 123 -5.92 15.49 -4.35
CA SER A 123 -6.24 14.08 -4.09
C SER A 123 -7.39 13.97 -3.08
N THR A 124 -8.10 12.85 -3.12
CA THR A 124 -9.06 12.44 -2.09
C THR A 124 -8.45 11.32 -1.25
N LEU A 125 -8.73 11.31 0.05
CA LEU A 125 -8.31 10.25 0.98
C LEU A 125 -9.54 9.54 1.53
N THR A 126 -9.57 8.21 1.40
CA THR A 126 -10.59 7.34 1.97
C THR A 126 -9.92 6.34 2.90
N MET A 127 -10.19 6.48 4.20
CA MET A 127 -9.79 5.47 5.19
C MET A 127 -10.86 4.38 5.26
N ILE A 128 -10.44 3.12 5.20
CA ILE A 128 -11.32 1.95 5.29
C ILE A 128 -11.25 1.40 6.72
N PRO A 129 -12.35 1.46 7.48
CA PRO A 129 -12.39 0.96 8.85
C PRO A 129 -12.14 -0.54 8.94
N ASP A 130 -11.49 -0.98 10.02
CA ASP A 130 -11.19 -2.39 10.32
C ASP A 130 -10.51 -3.11 9.15
N ALA A 131 -9.62 -2.46 8.43
CA ALA A 131 -8.84 -3.03 7.33
C ALA A 131 -7.35 -2.78 7.51
N GLY A 132 -6.53 -3.76 7.15
CA GLY A 132 -5.08 -3.68 7.16
C GLY A 132 -4.51 -3.20 5.83
N HIS A 133 -3.33 -3.74 5.49
CA HIS A 133 -2.60 -3.42 4.26
C HIS A 133 -3.30 -3.87 2.98
N LEU A 134 -4.25 -4.80 3.11
CA LEU A 134 -5.00 -5.36 1.99
C LEU A 134 -6.50 -5.02 2.09
N PRO A 135 -6.87 -3.72 2.15
CA PRO A 135 -8.27 -3.31 2.36
C PRO A 135 -9.20 -3.84 1.27
N HIS A 136 -8.71 -4.03 0.05
CA HIS A 136 -9.45 -4.59 -1.07
C HIS A 136 -9.81 -6.08 -0.87
N LEU A 137 -9.11 -6.80 0.00
CA LEU A 137 -9.44 -8.19 0.37
C LEU A 137 -10.29 -8.25 1.66
N GLU A 138 -10.00 -7.36 2.63
CA GLU A 138 -10.70 -7.39 3.91
C GLU A 138 -12.07 -6.73 3.87
N ARG A 139 -12.20 -5.66 3.10
CA ARG A 139 -13.39 -4.79 2.99
C ARG A 139 -13.72 -4.49 1.53
N THR A 140 -13.76 -5.52 0.69
CA THR A 140 -14.02 -5.41 -0.76
C THR A 140 -15.20 -4.50 -1.11
N PRO A 141 -16.38 -4.59 -0.45
CA PRO A 141 -17.51 -3.71 -0.77
C PRO A 141 -17.19 -2.22 -0.54
N ALA A 142 -16.53 -1.87 0.57
CA ALA A 142 -16.20 -0.50 0.90
C ALA A 142 -15.18 0.08 -0.10
N VAL A 143 -14.14 -0.68 -0.44
CA VAL A 143 -13.15 -0.27 -1.45
C VAL A 143 -13.81 -0.11 -2.81
N THR A 144 -14.66 -1.05 -3.22
CA THR A 144 -15.39 -0.99 -4.49
C THR A 144 -16.27 0.26 -4.56
N GLN A 145 -17.02 0.56 -3.49
CA GLN A 145 -17.85 1.75 -3.41
C GLN A 145 -17.02 3.04 -3.52
N ALA A 146 -15.91 3.13 -2.80
CA ALA A 146 -15.00 4.27 -2.86
C ALA A 146 -14.45 4.48 -4.28
N MET A 147 -14.01 3.39 -4.95
CA MET A 147 -13.52 3.45 -6.33
C MET A 147 -14.62 3.85 -7.33
N GLN A 148 -15.81 3.28 -7.21
CA GLN A 148 -16.93 3.62 -8.10
C GLN A 148 -17.36 5.08 -7.94
N SER A 149 -17.43 5.59 -6.71
CA SER A 149 -17.74 6.99 -6.44
C SER A 149 -16.71 7.94 -7.06
N PHE A 150 -15.43 7.58 -6.97
CA PHE A 150 -14.35 8.37 -7.53
C PHE A 150 -14.36 8.37 -9.07
N LEU A 151 -14.66 7.24 -9.71
CA LEU A 151 -14.63 7.10 -11.17
C LEU A 151 -15.85 7.70 -11.88
N ARG A 152 -16.93 8.04 -11.13
CA ARG A 152 -18.13 8.69 -11.66
C ARG A 152 -18.02 10.23 -11.67
N ASN A 153 -17.10 10.78 -10.91
CA ASN A 153 -16.81 12.21 -10.85
C ASN A 153 -15.71 12.59 -11.87
#